data_481514ee25a4f6ebf7f5bfa7a8517112
#
_entry.id   481514ee25a4f6ebf7f5bfa7a8517112
#
_cell.length_a   1.000
_cell.length_b   1.000
_cell.length_c   1.000
_cell.angle_alpha   90.00
_cell.angle_beta   90.00
_cell.angle_gamma   90.00
#
_symmetry.space_group_name_H-M   'P 1'
#
loop_
_entity.id
_entity.type
_entity.pdbx_description
1 polymer ?
#
loop_
_entity_poly.entity_id
_entity_poly.type
_entity_poly.pdbx_seq_one_letter_code
_entity_poly.pdbx_strand_id
1 'polypeptide(L)'
;MNPLARSLLFVPGDRPDRYARAVASGAHAVILDLEDAVAPAAKAQARAEVAAWLAQGGQGIVRINAADAEWYHEDVQALQGLEGQGQQEASGAGVMLPKADAATVAQTVQALPGRPIIALLETVRGYMDLHKMARLPGVARIAFGSVDFAVDSGIADEGDAMTAIRTEIVLACRHAGLAAPIDGVSLEFNDPEQMQADARRARQLGFGGKLCIHPRQVAAVNAAFQPTADEQDWARRVLAAFDASHGAATALDGKMIDKPVVERARRIAAESRGAAMA
;
A
#
# COMPACT_ATOMS: atom_id res chain seq x y z
N MET A 1 -5.51 -1.72 -9.90
CA MET A 1 -5.21 -1.34 -8.47
C MET A 1 -5.15 0.17 -8.36
N ASN A 2 -5.76 0.77 -7.34
CA ASN A 2 -5.71 2.22 -7.12
C ASN A 2 -4.33 2.62 -6.54
N PRO A 3 -3.48 3.37 -7.28
CA PRO A 3 -2.18 3.79 -6.79
C PRO A 3 -2.25 4.80 -5.64
N LEU A 4 -3.41 5.40 -5.43
CA LEU A 4 -3.68 6.37 -4.37
C LEU A 4 -4.34 5.75 -3.13
N ALA A 5 -4.48 4.41 -3.07
CA ALA A 5 -5.03 3.74 -1.91
C ALA A 5 -4.22 4.07 -0.66
N ARG A 6 -4.90 4.65 0.36
CA ARG A 6 -4.29 5.12 1.62
C ARG A 6 -4.37 4.07 2.72
N SER A 7 -5.50 3.39 2.84
CA SER A 7 -5.71 2.31 3.80
C SER A 7 -5.91 0.99 3.08
N LEU A 8 -5.13 -0.02 3.47
CA LEU A 8 -5.23 -1.38 2.96
C LEU A 8 -5.50 -2.31 4.14
N LEU A 9 -6.72 -2.86 4.21
CA LEU A 9 -7.19 -3.63 5.36
C LEU A 9 -7.03 -5.13 5.12
N PHE A 10 -6.29 -5.80 5.98
CA PHE A 10 -6.18 -7.26 5.99
C PHE A 10 -7.47 -7.93 6.49
N VAL A 11 -7.85 -9.00 5.82
CA VAL A 11 -8.94 -9.90 6.21
C VAL A 11 -8.47 -11.34 6.01
N PRO A 12 -8.57 -12.21 7.04
CA PRO A 12 -8.19 -13.62 6.87
C PRO A 12 -9.01 -14.29 5.77
N GLY A 13 -8.33 -15.05 4.92
CA GLY A 13 -8.94 -15.73 3.77
C GLY A 13 -9.89 -16.87 4.15
N ASP A 14 -9.83 -17.36 5.37
CA ASP A 14 -10.77 -18.34 5.94
C ASP A 14 -12.01 -17.70 6.60
N ARG A 15 -12.19 -16.38 6.43
CA ARG A 15 -13.30 -15.63 7.02
C ARG A 15 -14.18 -14.92 5.98
N PRO A 16 -14.84 -15.67 5.07
CA PRO A 16 -15.67 -15.07 4.03
C PRO A 16 -16.83 -14.23 4.58
N ASP A 17 -17.29 -14.52 5.81
CA ASP A 17 -18.28 -13.72 6.54
C ASP A 17 -17.84 -12.28 6.79
N ARG A 18 -16.54 -11.97 6.67
CA ARG A 18 -15.97 -10.63 6.90
C ARG A 18 -15.69 -9.84 5.62
N TYR A 19 -15.64 -10.48 4.44
CA TYR A 19 -15.19 -9.82 3.21
C TYR A 19 -16.06 -8.60 2.84
N ALA A 20 -17.38 -8.78 2.76
CA ALA A 20 -18.30 -7.70 2.44
C ALA A 20 -18.23 -6.55 3.48
N ARG A 21 -18.07 -6.88 4.77
CA ARG A 21 -17.91 -5.87 5.84
C ARG A 21 -16.58 -5.11 5.74
N ALA A 22 -15.53 -5.78 5.34
CA ALA A 22 -14.23 -5.16 5.13
C ALA A 22 -14.27 -4.17 3.95
N VAL A 23 -14.90 -4.56 2.85
CA VAL A 23 -15.14 -3.67 1.70
C VAL A 23 -15.98 -2.46 2.13
N ALA A 24 -17.03 -2.66 2.93
CA ALA A 24 -17.90 -1.59 3.44
C ALA A 24 -17.26 -0.74 4.55
N SER A 25 -16.05 -1.06 5.03
CA SER A 25 -15.38 -0.35 6.13
C SER A 25 -14.86 1.05 5.75
N GLY A 26 -14.88 1.39 4.47
CA GLY A 26 -14.25 2.60 3.93
C GLY A 26 -12.75 2.46 3.69
N ALA A 27 -12.19 1.25 3.79
CA ALA A 27 -10.82 0.98 3.36
C ALA A 27 -10.71 1.17 1.84
N HIS A 28 -9.61 1.80 1.38
CA HIS A 28 -9.41 2.01 -0.06
C HIS A 28 -9.05 0.70 -0.80
N ALA A 29 -8.57 -0.30 -0.08
CA ALA A 29 -8.40 -1.65 -0.57
C ALA A 29 -8.54 -2.66 0.57
N VAL A 30 -8.98 -3.87 0.24
CA VAL A 30 -9.00 -5.02 1.15
C VAL A 30 -7.93 -6.00 0.70
N ILE A 31 -7.18 -6.56 1.66
CA ILE A 31 -6.21 -7.62 1.42
C ILE A 31 -6.81 -8.92 1.95
N LEU A 32 -7.13 -9.82 1.05
CA LEU A 32 -7.58 -11.18 1.36
C LEU A 32 -6.34 -12.03 1.64
N ASP A 33 -6.16 -12.40 2.89
CA ASP A 33 -4.91 -12.99 3.37
C ASP A 33 -4.94 -14.51 3.33
N LEU A 34 -4.01 -15.13 2.59
CA LEU A 34 -3.78 -16.56 2.56
C LEU A 34 -2.54 -16.98 3.38
N GLU A 35 -1.78 -15.98 3.93
CA GLU A 35 -0.54 -16.24 4.65
C GLU A 35 -0.77 -16.31 6.16
N ASP A 36 -0.16 -15.45 6.94
CA ASP A 36 -0.02 -15.56 8.41
C ASP A 36 -1.35 -15.55 9.17
N ALA A 37 -2.39 -14.91 8.64
CA ALA A 37 -3.70 -14.90 9.30
C ALA A 37 -4.49 -16.20 9.14
N VAL A 38 -3.98 -17.17 8.38
CA VAL A 38 -4.64 -18.46 8.11
C VAL A 38 -3.79 -19.61 8.60
N ALA A 39 -4.37 -20.46 9.47
CA ALA A 39 -3.68 -21.63 9.97
C ALA A 39 -3.35 -22.63 8.83
N PRO A 40 -2.24 -23.41 8.93
CA PRO A 40 -1.84 -24.38 7.90
C PRO A 40 -2.98 -25.31 7.44
N ALA A 41 -3.73 -25.85 8.36
CA ALA A 41 -4.85 -26.75 8.06
C ALA A 41 -6.02 -26.07 7.34
N ALA A 42 -6.14 -24.75 7.39
CA ALA A 42 -7.20 -23.97 6.76
C ALA A 42 -6.79 -23.36 5.39
N LYS A 43 -5.54 -23.47 4.97
CA LYS A 43 -5.01 -22.85 3.73
C LYS A 43 -5.81 -23.23 2.48
N ALA A 44 -6.12 -24.51 2.30
CA ALA A 44 -6.88 -24.97 1.14
C ALA A 44 -8.31 -24.41 1.13
N GLN A 45 -8.97 -24.35 2.28
CA GLN A 45 -10.30 -23.76 2.40
C GLN A 45 -10.25 -22.25 2.14
N ALA A 46 -9.33 -21.52 2.77
CA ALA A 46 -9.17 -20.09 2.58
C ALA A 46 -8.95 -19.72 1.10
N ARG A 47 -8.12 -20.48 0.39
CA ARG A 47 -7.89 -20.33 -1.05
C ARG A 47 -9.17 -20.51 -1.86
N ALA A 48 -9.96 -21.52 -1.54
CA ALA A 48 -11.23 -21.78 -2.22
C ALA A 48 -12.25 -20.64 -1.97
N GLU A 49 -12.35 -20.15 -0.74
CA GLU A 49 -13.24 -19.03 -0.37
C GLU A 49 -12.83 -17.71 -1.06
N VAL A 50 -11.53 -17.40 -1.09
CA VAL A 50 -11.01 -16.22 -1.79
C VAL A 50 -11.27 -16.33 -3.30
N ALA A 51 -11.01 -17.48 -3.92
CA ALA A 51 -11.27 -17.71 -5.33
C ALA A 51 -12.77 -17.56 -5.66
N ALA A 52 -13.65 -18.13 -4.83
CA ALA A 52 -15.10 -18.02 -5.00
C ALA A 52 -15.59 -16.57 -4.88
N TRP A 53 -15.06 -15.80 -3.92
CA TRP A 53 -15.37 -14.37 -3.76
C TRP A 53 -14.99 -13.58 -5.00
N LEU A 54 -13.78 -13.75 -5.51
CA LEU A 54 -13.30 -13.05 -6.70
C LEU A 54 -14.08 -13.47 -7.96
N ALA A 55 -14.41 -14.75 -8.10
CA ALA A 55 -15.21 -15.26 -9.21
C ALA A 55 -16.63 -14.70 -9.24
N GLN A 56 -17.16 -14.26 -8.11
CA GLN A 56 -18.48 -13.59 -8.01
C GLN A 56 -18.42 -12.06 -8.20
N GLY A 57 -17.28 -11.52 -8.65
CA GLY A 57 -17.07 -10.08 -8.82
C GLY A 57 -16.66 -9.35 -7.54
N GLY A 58 -16.32 -10.07 -6.49
CA GLY A 58 -15.77 -9.49 -5.27
C GLY A 58 -14.43 -8.84 -5.51
N GLN A 59 -14.15 -7.75 -4.81
CA GLN A 59 -12.89 -7.00 -4.93
C GLN A 59 -11.92 -7.34 -3.81
N GLY A 60 -10.62 -7.30 -4.11
CA GLY A 60 -9.56 -7.49 -3.14
C GLY A 60 -8.18 -7.63 -3.78
N ILE A 61 -7.16 -7.46 -2.96
CA ILE A 61 -5.78 -7.83 -3.23
C ILE A 61 -5.56 -9.14 -2.51
N VAL A 62 -4.97 -10.14 -3.14
CA VAL A 62 -4.71 -11.42 -2.47
C VAL A 62 -3.28 -11.43 -1.95
N ARG A 63 -3.09 -11.52 -0.62
CA ARG A 63 -1.78 -11.86 -0.08
C ARG A 63 -1.62 -13.37 -0.17
N ILE A 64 -0.80 -13.81 -1.11
CA ILE A 64 -0.45 -15.22 -1.29
C ILE A 64 0.59 -15.66 -0.24
N ASN A 65 0.83 -16.96 -0.12
CA ASN A 65 1.93 -17.46 0.70
C ASN A 65 3.28 -17.10 0.08
N ALA A 66 4.34 -17.05 0.89
CA ALA A 66 5.70 -16.73 0.46
C ALA A 66 6.19 -17.73 -0.61
N ALA A 67 7.07 -17.28 -1.51
CA ALA A 67 7.50 -18.09 -2.66
C ALA A 67 8.24 -19.39 -2.29
N ASP A 68 8.78 -19.48 -1.10
CA ASP A 68 9.43 -20.67 -0.52
C ASP A 68 8.48 -21.55 0.31
N ALA A 69 7.23 -21.11 0.51
CA ALA A 69 6.22 -21.89 1.24
C ALA A 69 5.60 -22.97 0.35
N GLU A 70 5.24 -24.10 0.96
CA GLU A 70 4.60 -25.23 0.28
C GLU A 70 3.28 -24.85 -0.44
N TRP A 71 2.56 -23.84 0.04
CA TRP A 71 1.26 -23.40 -0.47
C TRP A 71 1.35 -22.41 -1.66
N TYR A 72 2.53 -21.85 -1.95
CA TYR A 72 2.71 -20.83 -2.96
C TYR A 72 2.19 -21.23 -4.35
N HIS A 73 2.57 -22.43 -4.81
CA HIS A 73 2.20 -22.89 -6.14
C HIS A 73 0.68 -23.06 -6.30
N GLU A 74 0.02 -23.54 -5.27
CA GLU A 74 -1.43 -23.73 -5.27
C GLU A 74 -2.18 -22.38 -5.24
N ASP A 75 -1.65 -21.38 -4.51
CA ASP A 75 -2.21 -20.03 -4.50
C ASP A 75 -2.10 -19.38 -5.90
N VAL A 76 -0.95 -19.53 -6.54
CA VAL A 76 -0.73 -19.05 -7.92
C VAL A 76 -1.68 -19.73 -8.89
N GLN A 77 -1.82 -21.06 -8.84
CA GLN A 77 -2.75 -21.81 -9.69
C GLN A 77 -4.20 -21.38 -9.51
N ALA A 78 -4.64 -21.15 -8.27
CA ALA A 78 -5.98 -20.66 -8.00
C ALA A 78 -6.25 -19.30 -8.65
N LEU A 79 -5.28 -18.39 -8.61
CA LEU A 79 -5.39 -17.07 -9.25
C LEU A 79 -5.36 -17.16 -10.78
N GLN A 80 -4.55 -18.05 -11.37
CA GLN A 80 -4.54 -18.32 -12.82
C GLN A 80 -5.89 -18.86 -13.30
N GLY A 81 -6.52 -19.74 -12.53
CA GLY A 81 -7.82 -20.32 -12.85
C GLY A 81 -8.96 -19.28 -12.97
N LEU A 82 -8.83 -18.12 -12.37
CA LEU A 82 -9.81 -17.03 -12.49
C LEU A 82 -9.79 -16.35 -13.87
N GLU A 83 -8.67 -16.39 -14.59
CA GLU A 83 -8.50 -15.74 -15.90
C GLU A 83 -9.26 -16.49 -17.01
N GLY A 84 -9.42 -17.80 -16.89
CA GLY A 84 -10.09 -18.67 -17.87
C GLY A 84 -11.61 -18.57 -17.89
N GLN A 85 -12.24 -17.90 -16.92
CA GLN A 85 -13.71 -17.86 -16.76
C GLN A 85 -14.38 -16.64 -17.43
N GLY A 86 -13.67 -15.87 -18.26
CA GLY A 86 -14.23 -14.74 -19.01
C GLY A 86 -14.62 -13.53 -18.16
N GLN A 87 -14.23 -13.52 -16.90
CA GLN A 87 -14.51 -12.43 -15.96
C GLN A 87 -13.33 -11.44 -15.95
N GLN A 88 -13.39 -10.46 -16.81
CA GLN A 88 -12.38 -9.41 -16.97
C GLN A 88 -12.10 -8.64 -15.65
N GLU A 89 -13.07 -8.58 -14.74
CA GLU A 89 -12.94 -7.93 -13.43
C GLU A 89 -12.17 -8.78 -12.42
N ALA A 90 -12.34 -10.11 -12.42
CA ALA A 90 -11.60 -11.02 -11.55
C ALA A 90 -10.11 -11.13 -11.94
N SER A 91 -9.78 -10.94 -13.22
CA SER A 91 -8.39 -10.92 -13.71
C SER A 91 -7.60 -9.70 -13.22
N GLY A 92 -8.29 -8.65 -12.75
CA GLY A 92 -7.68 -7.41 -12.24
C GLY A 92 -7.31 -7.41 -10.75
N ALA A 93 -7.59 -8.49 -10.00
CA ALA A 93 -7.21 -8.56 -8.60
C ALA A 93 -5.68 -8.49 -8.44
N GLY A 94 -5.21 -7.52 -7.65
CA GLY A 94 -3.77 -7.39 -7.34
C GLY A 94 -3.29 -8.52 -6.45
N VAL A 95 -1.99 -8.74 -6.44
CA VAL A 95 -1.34 -9.73 -5.57
C VAL A 95 -0.38 -9.03 -4.63
N MET A 96 -0.40 -9.38 -3.35
CA MET A 96 0.64 -9.03 -2.39
C MET A 96 1.53 -10.25 -2.18
N LEU A 97 2.81 -10.09 -2.49
CA LEU A 97 3.83 -11.13 -2.28
C LEU A 97 4.58 -10.84 -0.98
N PRO A 98 4.44 -11.68 0.05
CA PRO A 98 5.19 -11.55 1.30
C PRO A 98 6.65 -11.98 1.10
N LYS A 99 7.53 -11.57 2.03
CA LYS A 99 8.96 -11.88 2.05
C LYS A 99 9.64 -11.64 0.71
N ALA A 100 9.20 -10.57 0.01
CA ALA A 100 9.58 -10.27 -1.35
C ALA A 100 11.06 -9.92 -1.48
N ASP A 101 11.72 -10.52 -2.46
CA ASP A 101 13.02 -10.13 -3.00
C ASP A 101 12.94 -10.05 -4.54
N ALA A 102 14.01 -9.61 -5.21
CA ALA A 102 13.96 -9.43 -6.65
C ALA A 102 13.71 -10.73 -7.43
N ALA A 103 14.17 -11.87 -6.93
CA ALA A 103 14.01 -13.18 -7.58
C ALA A 103 12.57 -13.68 -7.44
N THR A 104 12.01 -13.64 -6.23
CA THR A 104 10.65 -14.09 -5.93
C THR A 104 9.60 -13.20 -6.59
N VAL A 105 9.83 -11.88 -6.66
CA VAL A 105 8.98 -10.96 -7.42
C VAL A 105 9.00 -11.28 -8.91
N ALA A 106 10.18 -11.46 -9.51
CA ALA A 106 10.30 -11.81 -10.93
C ALA A 106 9.58 -13.12 -11.26
N GLN A 107 9.73 -14.15 -10.40
CA GLN A 107 9.02 -15.42 -10.51
C GLN A 107 7.51 -15.23 -10.47
N THR A 108 7.00 -14.43 -9.51
CA THR A 108 5.55 -14.21 -9.33
C THR A 108 4.96 -13.42 -10.51
N VAL A 109 5.67 -12.39 -11.00
CA VAL A 109 5.26 -11.64 -12.20
C VAL A 109 5.16 -12.54 -13.42
N GLN A 110 6.12 -13.46 -13.60
CA GLN A 110 6.10 -14.42 -14.70
C GLN A 110 4.94 -15.42 -14.57
N ALA A 111 4.64 -15.85 -13.35
CA ALA A 111 3.57 -16.80 -13.07
C ALA A 111 2.17 -16.16 -13.18
N LEU A 112 2.03 -14.87 -12.92
CA LEU A 112 0.76 -14.13 -12.91
C LEU A 112 0.86 -12.90 -13.84
N PRO A 113 0.97 -13.10 -15.14
CA PRO A 113 1.16 -12.01 -16.10
C PRO A 113 -0.04 -11.06 -16.10
N GLY A 114 0.25 -9.74 -16.11
CA GLY A 114 -0.78 -8.70 -16.11
C GLY A 114 -1.38 -8.36 -14.74
N ARG A 115 -1.13 -9.14 -13.69
CA ARG A 115 -1.57 -8.82 -12.34
C ARG A 115 -0.61 -7.85 -11.67
N PRO A 116 -1.09 -6.72 -11.11
CA PRO A 116 -0.23 -5.79 -10.38
C PRO A 116 0.24 -6.42 -9.07
N ILE A 117 1.55 -6.39 -8.83
CA ILE A 117 2.17 -6.94 -7.62
C ILE A 117 2.46 -5.83 -6.62
N ILE A 118 2.03 -6.01 -5.37
CA ILE A 118 2.56 -5.31 -4.21
C ILE A 118 3.64 -6.20 -3.61
N ALA A 119 4.89 -5.76 -3.68
CA ALA A 119 5.98 -6.48 -3.02
C ALA A 119 6.04 -6.06 -1.54
N LEU A 120 5.78 -7.00 -0.63
CA LEU A 120 5.87 -6.77 0.82
C LEU A 120 7.31 -6.99 1.26
N LEU A 121 8.00 -5.88 1.51
CA LEU A 121 9.37 -5.85 2.00
C LEU A 121 9.36 -6.02 3.51
N GLU A 122 9.80 -7.17 3.99
CA GLU A 122 9.74 -7.53 5.40
C GLU A 122 10.92 -8.40 5.86
N THR A 123 11.96 -8.48 5.02
CA THR A 123 13.21 -9.18 5.33
C THR A 123 14.42 -8.32 4.96
N VAL A 124 15.54 -8.55 5.62
CA VAL A 124 16.85 -7.92 5.29
C VAL A 124 17.25 -8.26 3.85
N ARG A 125 17.01 -9.50 3.42
CA ARG A 125 17.28 -9.93 2.04
C ARG A 125 16.47 -9.10 1.04
N GLY A 126 15.19 -8.91 1.28
CA GLY A 126 14.33 -8.06 0.44
C GLY A 126 14.80 -6.60 0.44
N TYR A 127 15.25 -6.09 1.59
CA TYR A 127 15.81 -4.75 1.69
C TYR A 127 17.09 -4.58 0.85
N MET A 128 17.99 -5.55 0.87
CA MET A 128 19.19 -5.50 0.04
C MET A 128 18.89 -5.56 -1.46
N ASP A 129 17.75 -6.11 -1.86
CA ASP A 129 17.28 -6.17 -3.24
C ASP A 129 16.29 -5.03 -3.61
N LEU A 130 15.99 -4.11 -2.69
CA LEU A 130 14.95 -3.08 -2.83
C LEU A 130 15.02 -2.32 -4.16
N HIS A 131 16.20 -1.83 -4.54
CA HIS A 131 16.38 -1.06 -5.79
C HIS A 131 16.17 -1.88 -7.06
N LYS A 132 16.49 -3.17 -7.03
CA LYS A 132 16.19 -4.09 -8.14
C LYS A 132 14.68 -4.36 -8.20
N MET A 133 14.11 -4.72 -7.06
CA MET A 133 12.71 -5.08 -6.92
C MET A 133 11.80 -3.93 -7.37
N ALA A 134 12.09 -2.69 -6.96
CA ALA A 134 11.31 -1.52 -7.33
C ALA A 134 11.30 -1.22 -8.85
N ARG A 135 12.23 -1.76 -9.62
CA ARG A 135 12.32 -1.56 -11.08
C ARG A 135 11.77 -2.73 -11.90
N LEU A 136 11.35 -3.81 -11.25
CA LEU A 136 10.81 -4.97 -11.98
C LEU A 136 9.46 -4.61 -12.61
N PRO A 137 9.25 -4.97 -13.88
CA PRO A 137 7.95 -4.85 -14.53
C PRO A 137 6.90 -5.62 -13.72
N GLY A 138 5.68 -5.07 -13.60
CA GLY A 138 4.60 -5.70 -12.86
C GLY A 138 4.54 -5.31 -11.37
N VAL A 139 5.61 -4.76 -10.79
CA VAL A 139 5.55 -4.17 -9.44
C VAL A 139 4.77 -2.87 -9.50
N ALA A 140 3.64 -2.83 -8.80
CA ALA A 140 2.79 -1.64 -8.71
C ALA A 140 3.16 -0.75 -7.52
N ARG A 141 3.49 -1.36 -6.39
CA ARG A 141 3.88 -0.66 -5.14
C ARG A 141 4.79 -1.54 -4.30
N ILE A 142 5.54 -0.93 -3.41
CA ILE A 142 6.21 -1.59 -2.29
C ILE A 142 5.37 -1.36 -1.03
N ALA A 143 5.18 -2.39 -0.23
CA ALA A 143 4.66 -2.27 1.14
C ALA A 143 5.76 -2.65 2.13
N PHE A 144 5.75 -2.06 3.32
CA PHE A 144 6.74 -2.35 4.36
C PHE A 144 6.11 -3.20 5.46
N GLY A 145 6.58 -4.44 5.63
CA GLY A 145 6.22 -5.32 6.75
C GLY A 145 7.16 -5.08 7.92
N SER A 146 6.97 -3.97 8.64
CA SER A 146 7.93 -3.50 9.64
C SER A 146 8.09 -4.43 10.84
N VAL A 147 7.04 -5.17 11.20
CA VAL A 147 7.05 -6.13 12.32
C VAL A 147 7.97 -7.31 12.01
N ASP A 148 7.77 -7.94 10.84
CA ASP A 148 8.61 -9.06 10.41
C ASP A 148 10.05 -8.60 10.12
N PHE A 149 10.19 -7.41 9.54
CA PHE A 149 11.51 -6.80 9.33
C PHE A 149 12.25 -6.57 10.65
N ALA A 150 11.55 -6.16 11.71
CA ALA A 150 12.14 -6.01 13.04
C ALA A 150 12.68 -7.34 13.59
N VAL A 151 11.91 -8.41 13.40
CA VAL A 151 12.33 -9.76 13.82
C VAL A 151 13.54 -10.22 13.02
N ASP A 152 13.54 -10.07 11.69
CA ASP A 152 14.61 -10.53 10.82
C ASP A 152 15.90 -9.71 10.97
N SER A 153 15.79 -8.38 11.14
CA SER A 153 16.93 -7.47 11.23
C SER A 153 17.48 -7.28 12.63
N GLY A 154 16.68 -7.55 13.67
CA GLY A 154 16.98 -7.18 15.06
C GLY A 154 16.83 -5.68 15.36
N ILE A 155 16.32 -4.87 14.43
CA ILE A 155 16.07 -3.44 14.62
C ILE A 155 14.66 -3.26 15.21
N ALA A 156 14.55 -2.57 16.34
CA ALA A 156 13.25 -2.33 16.97
C ALA A 156 12.29 -1.50 16.06
N ASP A 157 11.03 -1.91 15.96
CA ASP A 157 10.00 -1.13 15.21
C ASP A 157 9.38 -0.06 16.11
N GLU A 158 10.22 0.68 16.83
CA GLU A 158 9.83 1.73 17.73
C GLU A 158 10.66 3.00 17.50
N GLY A 159 10.10 4.14 17.84
CA GLY A 159 10.79 5.43 17.79
C GLY A 159 11.39 5.71 16.40
N ASP A 160 12.67 6.07 16.38
CA ASP A 160 13.38 6.44 15.15
C ASP A 160 14.25 5.34 14.57
N ALA A 161 14.31 4.16 15.20
CA ALA A 161 15.24 3.09 14.82
C ALA A 161 15.06 2.67 13.34
N MET A 162 13.83 2.61 12.85
CA MET A 162 13.54 2.24 11.45
C MET A 162 13.33 3.44 10.51
N THR A 163 13.58 4.66 10.94
CA THR A 163 13.38 5.85 10.10
C THR A 163 14.26 5.82 8.86
N ALA A 164 15.52 5.38 8.99
CA ALA A 164 16.42 5.25 7.85
C ALA A 164 15.92 4.24 6.82
N ILE A 165 15.42 3.08 7.28
CA ILE A 165 14.85 2.04 6.41
C ILE A 165 13.62 2.57 5.67
N ARG A 166 12.68 3.22 6.38
CA ARG A 166 11.49 3.82 5.79
C ARG A 166 11.84 4.89 4.76
N THR A 167 12.82 5.73 5.04
CA THR A 167 13.29 6.77 4.12
C THR A 167 13.87 6.17 2.84
N GLU A 168 14.69 5.12 2.96
CA GLU A 168 15.28 4.44 1.80
C GLU A 168 14.20 3.80 0.91
N ILE A 169 13.18 3.17 1.50
CA ILE A 169 12.04 2.61 0.76
C ILE A 169 11.34 3.71 -0.07
N VAL A 170 11.09 4.86 0.54
CA VAL A 170 10.45 5.99 -0.16
C VAL A 170 11.31 6.50 -1.31
N LEU A 171 12.62 6.68 -1.08
CA LEU A 171 13.56 7.16 -2.09
C LEU A 171 13.70 6.16 -3.25
N ALA A 172 13.78 4.87 -2.96
CA ALA A 172 13.86 3.81 -3.97
C ALA A 172 12.61 3.76 -4.84
N CYS A 173 11.41 3.81 -4.24
CA CYS A 173 10.14 3.88 -4.98
C CYS A 173 10.07 5.14 -5.86
N ARG A 174 10.47 6.29 -5.31
CA ARG A 174 10.46 7.55 -6.06
C ARG A 174 11.44 7.53 -7.23
N HIS A 175 12.63 6.98 -7.04
CA HIS A 175 13.65 6.85 -8.08
C HIS A 175 13.21 5.88 -9.20
N ALA A 176 12.49 4.82 -8.84
CA ALA A 176 11.92 3.86 -9.80
C ALA A 176 10.66 4.37 -10.52
N GLY A 177 10.10 5.52 -10.14
CA GLY A 177 8.85 6.03 -10.70
C GLY A 177 7.59 5.29 -10.21
N LEU A 178 7.71 4.50 -9.16
CA LEU A 178 6.56 3.83 -8.55
C LEU A 178 5.65 4.81 -7.81
N ALA A 179 4.40 4.40 -7.59
CA ALA A 179 3.53 5.06 -6.62
C ALA A 179 4.17 5.04 -5.21
N ALA A 180 3.82 6.02 -4.38
CA ALA A 180 4.36 6.11 -3.02
C ALA A 180 4.10 4.81 -2.25
N PRO A 181 5.09 4.30 -1.48
CA PRO A 181 4.98 3.00 -0.79
C PRO A 181 3.90 3.01 0.30
N ILE A 182 3.58 1.83 0.80
CA ILE A 182 2.61 1.59 1.87
C ILE A 182 3.39 1.26 3.14
N ASP A 183 3.17 2.02 4.23
CA ASP A 183 3.82 1.76 5.53
C ASP A 183 3.19 0.56 6.24
N GLY A 184 3.93 0.00 7.17
CA GLY A 184 3.57 -1.15 7.97
C GLY A 184 2.36 -0.97 8.86
N VAL A 185 1.95 -2.02 9.54
CA VAL A 185 0.82 -2.00 10.47
C VAL A 185 1.17 -1.23 11.76
N SER A 186 0.15 -0.77 12.48
CA SER A 186 0.25 -0.44 13.89
C SER A 186 -0.46 -1.54 14.67
N LEU A 187 0.22 -2.13 15.64
CA LEU A 187 -0.30 -3.27 16.40
C LEU A 187 -1.41 -2.84 17.37
N GLU A 188 -1.30 -1.62 17.92
CA GLU A 188 -2.36 -1.06 18.75
C GLU A 188 -3.51 -0.56 17.86
N PHE A 189 -4.72 -1.10 18.07
CA PHE A 189 -5.92 -0.72 17.32
C PHE A 189 -7.04 -0.14 18.18
N ASN A 190 -6.82 -0.02 19.49
CA ASN A 190 -7.77 0.57 20.43
C ASN A 190 -7.42 2.03 20.77
N ASP A 191 -6.26 2.53 20.35
CA ASP A 191 -5.83 3.90 20.53
C ASP A 191 -5.88 4.68 19.19
N PRO A 192 -6.95 5.45 18.94
CA PRO A 192 -7.09 6.23 17.71
C PRO A 192 -6.06 7.35 17.58
N GLU A 193 -5.58 7.92 18.69
CA GLU A 193 -4.61 9.01 18.68
C GLU A 193 -3.24 8.49 18.27
N GLN A 194 -2.81 7.37 18.83
CA GLN A 194 -1.57 6.69 18.43
C GLN A 194 -1.62 6.29 16.95
N MET A 195 -2.74 5.69 16.50
CA MET A 195 -2.92 5.33 15.11
C MET A 195 -2.81 6.53 14.17
N GLN A 196 -3.40 7.66 14.56
CA GLN A 196 -3.32 8.88 13.76
C GLN A 196 -1.90 9.46 13.75
N ALA A 197 -1.18 9.39 14.87
CA ALA A 197 0.22 9.83 14.96
C ALA A 197 1.13 8.99 14.07
N ASP A 198 0.99 7.66 14.10
CA ASP A 198 1.74 6.73 13.25
C ASP A 198 1.47 6.99 11.76
N ALA A 199 0.21 7.16 11.39
CA ALA A 199 -0.16 7.43 10.00
C ALA A 199 0.34 8.80 9.52
N ARG A 200 0.32 9.83 10.38
CA ARG A 200 0.93 11.15 10.06
C ARG A 200 2.43 11.05 9.90
N ARG A 201 3.11 10.30 10.76
CA ARG A 201 4.56 10.05 10.64
C ARG A 201 4.88 9.38 9.32
N ALA A 202 4.16 8.32 8.96
CA ALA A 202 4.33 7.65 7.67
C ALA A 202 4.16 8.63 6.49
N ARG A 203 3.10 9.45 6.49
CA ARG A 203 2.88 10.49 5.47
C ARG A 203 4.03 11.51 5.42
N GLN A 204 4.53 11.95 6.58
CA GLN A 204 5.66 12.89 6.65
C GLN A 204 6.94 12.31 6.06
N LEU A 205 7.17 11.00 6.21
CA LEU A 205 8.29 10.29 5.60
C LEU A 205 8.11 10.07 4.08
N GLY A 206 6.92 10.29 3.53
CA GLY A 206 6.66 10.19 2.10
C GLY A 206 5.92 8.92 1.66
N PHE A 207 5.41 8.12 2.59
CA PHE A 207 4.50 7.03 2.28
C PHE A 207 3.18 7.56 1.73
N GLY A 208 2.50 6.77 0.91
CA GLY A 208 1.21 7.09 0.31
C GLY A 208 0.02 6.35 0.94
N GLY A 209 0.27 5.48 1.91
CA GLY A 209 -0.75 4.70 2.61
C GLY A 209 -0.16 3.87 3.74
N LYS A 210 -1.02 3.14 4.42
CA LYS A 210 -0.67 2.29 5.56
C LYS A 210 -1.47 1.00 5.57
N LEU A 211 -0.84 -0.09 5.98
CA LEU A 211 -1.49 -1.37 6.23
C LEU A 211 -2.32 -1.28 7.52
N CYS A 212 -3.50 -1.88 7.50
CA CYS A 212 -4.44 -1.94 8.62
C CYS A 212 -4.78 -3.40 8.94
N ILE A 213 -4.78 -3.76 10.22
CA ILE A 213 -5.16 -5.09 10.72
C ILE A 213 -6.55 -5.11 11.37
N HIS A 214 -7.16 -3.93 11.54
CA HIS A 214 -8.49 -3.82 12.14
C HIS A 214 -9.30 -2.68 11.48
N PRO A 215 -10.63 -2.85 11.25
CA PRO A 215 -11.46 -1.81 10.64
C PRO A 215 -11.46 -0.46 11.38
N ARG A 216 -11.28 -0.46 12.70
CA ARG A 216 -11.18 0.78 13.51
C ARG A 216 -10.02 1.69 13.08
N GLN A 217 -8.99 1.15 12.45
CA GLN A 217 -7.81 1.90 12.00
C GLN A 217 -8.08 2.69 10.71
N VAL A 218 -9.04 2.25 9.91
CA VAL A 218 -9.27 2.74 8.54
C VAL A 218 -9.56 4.24 8.51
N ALA A 219 -10.49 4.71 9.34
CA ALA A 219 -10.88 6.12 9.35
C ALA A 219 -9.72 7.05 9.74
N ALA A 220 -8.95 6.68 10.79
CA ALA A 220 -7.79 7.44 11.25
C ALA A 220 -6.68 7.49 10.18
N VAL A 221 -6.41 6.37 9.50
CA VAL A 221 -5.44 6.30 8.41
C VAL A 221 -5.91 7.16 7.23
N ASN A 222 -7.15 7.02 6.78
CA ASN A 222 -7.69 7.82 5.67
C ASN A 222 -7.57 9.32 5.95
N ALA A 223 -7.93 9.75 7.16
CA ALA A 223 -7.83 11.16 7.57
C ALA A 223 -6.38 11.66 7.62
N ALA A 224 -5.44 10.86 8.16
CA ALA A 224 -4.04 11.25 8.31
C ALA A 224 -3.33 11.43 6.96
N PHE A 225 -3.71 10.65 5.94
CA PHE A 225 -3.16 10.75 4.59
C PHE A 225 -3.87 11.78 3.70
N GLN A 226 -4.92 12.43 4.19
CA GLN A 226 -5.53 13.56 3.47
C GLN A 226 -4.78 14.86 3.76
N PRO A 227 -4.68 15.77 2.77
CA PRO A 227 -4.25 17.13 3.03
C PRO A 227 -5.18 17.81 4.04
N THR A 228 -4.59 18.48 5.03
CA THR A 228 -5.37 19.28 6.00
C THR A 228 -6.03 20.48 5.32
N ALA A 229 -7.02 21.06 5.98
CA ALA A 229 -7.66 22.31 5.48
C ALA A 229 -6.63 23.44 5.28
N ASP A 230 -5.68 23.56 6.21
CA ASP A 230 -4.61 24.56 6.11
C ASP A 230 -3.66 24.28 4.93
N GLU A 231 -3.30 23.01 4.68
CA GLU A 231 -2.49 22.62 3.52
C GLU A 231 -3.22 22.91 2.22
N GLN A 232 -4.53 22.65 2.16
CA GLN A 232 -5.36 22.94 0.99
C GLN A 232 -5.48 24.45 0.74
N ASP A 233 -5.73 25.24 1.78
CA ASP A 233 -5.78 26.71 1.68
C ASP A 233 -4.44 27.27 1.23
N TRP A 234 -3.35 26.83 1.86
CA TRP A 234 -2.00 27.23 1.47
C TRP A 234 -1.72 26.89 -0.01
N ALA A 235 -2.05 25.67 -0.45
CA ALA A 235 -1.84 25.26 -1.83
C ALA A 235 -2.63 26.13 -2.82
N ARG A 236 -3.89 26.42 -2.52
CA ARG A 236 -4.73 27.32 -3.32
C ARG A 236 -4.13 28.73 -3.43
N ARG A 237 -3.68 29.30 -2.31
CA ARG A 237 -3.07 30.65 -2.27
C ARG A 237 -1.73 30.71 -3.02
N VAL A 238 -0.90 29.68 -2.89
CA VAL A 238 0.37 29.57 -3.64
C VAL A 238 0.11 29.54 -5.14
N LEU A 239 -0.84 28.71 -5.60
CA LEU A 239 -1.17 28.60 -7.03
C LEU A 239 -1.74 29.89 -7.56
N ALA A 240 -2.64 30.55 -6.84
CA ALA A 240 -3.18 31.85 -7.23
C ALA A 240 -2.12 32.95 -7.34
N ALA A 241 -1.18 33.01 -6.37
CA ALA A 241 -0.09 33.97 -6.40
C ALA A 241 0.88 33.73 -7.58
N PHE A 242 1.18 32.45 -7.88
CA PHE A 242 2.03 32.09 -9.00
C PHE A 242 1.39 32.42 -10.36
N ASP A 243 0.09 32.16 -10.50
CA ASP A 243 -0.66 32.51 -11.72
C ASP A 243 -0.71 34.04 -11.93
N ALA A 244 -0.94 34.79 -10.84
CA ALA A 244 -0.93 36.25 -10.88
C ALA A 244 0.44 36.85 -11.25
N SER A 245 1.54 36.14 -10.97
CA SER A 245 2.90 36.55 -11.38
C SER A 245 3.27 36.11 -12.81
N HIS A 246 2.31 35.55 -13.57
CA HIS A 246 2.54 34.98 -14.91
C HIS A 246 3.64 33.91 -14.92
N GLY A 247 3.74 33.13 -13.85
CA GLY A 247 4.71 32.03 -13.72
C GLY A 247 6.11 32.47 -13.25
N ALA A 248 6.29 33.71 -12.88
CA ALA A 248 7.54 34.21 -12.30
C ALA A 248 7.62 33.87 -10.80
N ALA A 249 8.84 33.76 -10.27
CA ALA A 249 9.04 33.66 -8.83
C ALA A 249 8.42 34.89 -8.13
N THR A 250 7.67 34.64 -7.06
CA THR A 250 6.95 35.67 -6.30
C THR A 250 7.04 35.38 -4.80
N ALA A 251 6.31 36.14 -3.99
CA ALA A 251 6.26 35.91 -2.55
C ALA A 251 4.81 35.79 -2.04
N LEU A 252 4.61 34.95 -1.04
CA LEU A 252 3.37 34.82 -0.28
C LEU A 252 3.71 34.74 1.22
N ASP A 253 3.07 35.57 2.04
CA ASP A 253 3.29 35.64 3.50
C ASP A 253 4.79 35.79 3.87
N GLY A 254 5.55 36.57 3.11
CA GLY A 254 6.99 36.80 3.33
C GLY A 254 7.89 35.62 2.93
N LYS A 255 7.37 34.58 2.29
CA LYS A 255 8.13 33.42 1.81
C LYS A 255 8.16 33.41 0.29
N MET A 256 9.33 33.04 -0.28
CA MET A 256 9.48 32.86 -1.72
C MET A 256 8.62 31.72 -2.24
N ILE A 257 7.96 31.96 -3.37
CA ILE A 257 7.29 30.96 -4.18
C ILE A 257 8.10 30.77 -5.46
N ASP A 258 8.70 29.62 -5.60
CA ASP A 258 9.43 29.16 -6.77
C ASP A 258 8.84 27.83 -7.29
N LYS A 259 9.43 27.27 -8.33
CA LYS A 259 8.96 26.05 -8.96
C LYS A 259 8.76 24.87 -7.98
N PRO A 260 9.69 24.53 -7.06
CA PRO A 260 9.48 23.47 -6.06
C PRO A 260 8.26 23.71 -5.16
N VAL A 261 8.03 24.95 -4.73
CA VAL A 261 6.89 25.32 -3.88
C VAL A 261 5.57 25.15 -4.66
N VAL A 262 5.55 25.57 -5.91
CA VAL A 262 4.38 25.40 -6.81
C VAL A 262 4.08 23.93 -7.08
N GLU A 263 5.10 23.10 -7.32
CA GLU A 263 4.91 21.66 -7.52
C GLU A 263 4.37 20.96 -6.27
N ARG A 264 4.82 21.38 -5.08
CA ARG A 264 4.23 20.91 -3.82
C ARG A 264 2.75 21.32 -3.72
N ALA A 265 2.40 22.54 -4.03
CA ALA A 265 1.03 23.03 -3.99
C ALA A 265 0.12 22.28 -5.00
N ARG A 266 0.61 22.02 -6.21
CA ARG A 266 -0.12 21.22 -7.21
C ARG A 266 -0.39 19.80 -6.74
N ARG A 267 0.58 19.17 -6.08
CA ARG A 267 0.42 17.82 -5.51
C ARG A 267 -0.67 17.80 -4.45
N ILE A 268 -0.64 18.74 -3.49
CA ILE A 268 -1.66 18.86 -2.45
C ILE A 268 -3.05 19.06 -3.08
N ALA A 269 -3.18 19.92 -4.08
CA ALA A 269 -4.43 20.16 -4.78
C ALA A 269 -4.95 18.92 -5.55
N ALA A 270 -4.04 18.11 -6.11
CA ALA A 270 -4.40 16.86 -6.78
C ALA A 270 -4.88 15.79 -5.79
N GLU A 271 -4.19 15.63 -4.65
CA GLU A 271 -4.55 14.70 -3.57
C GLU A 271 -5.93 15.04 -2.97
N SER A 272 -6.26 16.33 -2.87
CA SER A 272 -7.57 16.80 -2.38
C SER A 272 -8.71 16.46 -3.35
N ARG A 273 -8.49 16.57 -4.67
CA ARG A 273 -9.49 16.23 -5.69
C ARG A 273 -9.72 14.72 -5.79
N GLY A 274 -8.66 13.92 -5.70
CA GLY A 274 -8.78 12.46 -5.70
C GLY A 274 -9.57 11.92 -4.50
N ALA A 275 -9.54 12.62 -3.38
CA ALA A 275 -10.31 12.25 -2.19
C ALA A 275 -11.83 12.57 -2.31
N ALA A 276 -12.20 13.53 -3.16
CA ALA A 276 -13.61 13.88 -3.39
C ALA A 276 -14.30 12.93 -4.40
N MET A 277 -13.54 12.10 -5.11
CA MET A 277 -14.04 11.17 -6.14
C MET A 277 -13.96 9.70 -5.71
N ALA A 278 -13.42 9.41 -4.52
CA ALA A 278 -13.32 8.07 -3.93
C ALA A 278 -14.34 7.87 -2.82
#